data_6678b68529efec05cd1f0b3293cb59fc
#
_entry.id   6678b68529efec05cd1f0b3293cb59fc
#
_cell.length_a   1.000
_cell.length_b   1.000
_cell.length_c   1.000
_cell.angle_alpha   90.00
_cell.angle_beta   90.00
_cell.angle_gamma   90.00
#
_symmetry.space_group_name_H-M   'P 1'
#
loop_
_entity.id
_entity.type
_entity.pdbx_description
1 polymer ?
#
loop_
_entity_poly.entity_id
_entity_poly.type
_entity_poly.pdbx_seq_one_letter_code
_entity_poly.pdbx_strand_id
1 'polypeptide(L)'
;MAQTTKEHADQVQATVARGSAATSAMVASWRRSSNFHRLDPAECSLPRRLSGVEFESARQQVEPLVRAAQSNLDRLFLAVGGVGCCVLLADRNGVPVDRRGAPCDDETFKTWGLWTGTVWSEECEGTNGIGTCLAEQRALTVHRDQHFYARNTLLSCTSAPIYDHEGRLAAALDVSSCRADLTEGFVNLIAVAVSDAARRIEMENFRLAFPDARFLFAPDINRGGGGLIAVDADDLVIGATRSARLALGVSRDFLKKPLPAADLLGGTSSPARDLDQAERAAVQRALARSNGNVSAAAEALGISRATLHRKLRRLDLHRTH
;
A
#
# COMPACT_ATOMS: atom_id res chain seq x y z
N MET A 1 35.53 -14.47 7.95
CA MET A 1 34.67 -13.87 6.93
C MET A 1 34.74 -14.60 5.57
N ALA A 2 35.92 -14.78 4.93
CA ALA A 2 35.99 -15.45 3.61
C ALA A 2 35.43 -16.88 3.57
N GLN A 3 35.63 -17.68 4.62
CA GLN A 3 35.14 -19.05 4.70
C GLN A 3 33.61 -19.13 4.80
N THR A 4 33.02 -18.28 5.65
CA THR A 4 31.54 -18.14 5.79
C THR A 4 30.87 -17.65 4.52
N THR A 5 31.50 -16.76 3.77
CA THR A 5 31.02 -16.27 2.47
C THR A 5 30.94 -17.40 1.44
N LYS A 6 31.98 -18.23 1.36
CA LYS A 6 32.02 -19.36 0.46
C LYS A 6 30.98 -20.44 0.82
N GLU A 7 30.86 -20.77 2.09
CA GLU A 7 29.86 -21.73 2.60
C GLU A 7 28.43 -21.33 2.26
N HIS A 8 28.10 -20.05 2.42
CA HIS A 8 26.77 -19.53 2.04
C HIS A 8 26.53 -19.61 0.54
N ALA A 9 27.50 -19.19 -0.28
CA ALA A 9 27.39 -19.24 -1.73
C ALA A 9 27.21 -20.70 -2.23
N ASP A 10 27.97 -21.63 -1.69
CA ASP A 10 27.86 -23.06 -1.99
C ASP A 10 26.46 -23.61 -1.61
N GLN A 11 25.92 -23.18 -0.48
CA GLN A 11 24.56 -23.53 -0.04
C GLN A 11 23.48 -23.01 -1.00
N VAL A 12 23.56 -21.75 -1.43
CA VAL A 12 22.64 -21.16 -2.40
C VAL A 12 22.70 -21.92 -3.71
N GLN A 13 23.90 -22.15 -4.26
CA GLN A 13 24.11 -22.87 -5.52
C GLN A 13 23.59 -24.31 -5.45
N ALA A 14 23.90 -25.03 -4.37
CA ALA A 14 23.42 -26.40 -4.16
C ALA A 14 21.90 -26.48 -4.08
N THR A 15 21.27 -25.49 -3.42
CA THR A 15 19.80 -25.42 -3.29
C THR A 15 19.15 -25.10 -4.63
N VAL A 16 19.71 -24.18 -5.40
CA VAL A 16 19.25 -23.86 -6.76
C VAL A 16 19.33 -25.08 -7.67
N ALA A 17 20.40 -25.86 -7.59
CA ALA A 17 20.62 -27.07 -8.40
C ALA A 17 19.64 -28.21 -8.07
N ARG A 18 19.20 -28.36 -6.81
CA ARG A 18 18.30 -29.46 -6.36
C ARG A 18 16.86 -29.37 -6.89
N GLY A 19 16.46 -28.29 -7.49
CA GLY A 19 15.18 -28.24 -8.20
C GLY A 19 13.90 -28.03 -7.37
N SER A 20 14.00 -27.82 -6.06
CA SER A 20 12.83 -27.73 -5.15
C SER A 20 12.11 -26.35 -5.09
N ALA A 21 12.20 -25.55 -6.14
CA ALA A 21 11.66 -24.18 -6.18
C ALA A 21 10.14 -24.07 -5.92
N ALA A 22 9.39 -25.13 -6.14
CA ALA A 22 7.94 -25.13 -5.91
C ALA A 22 7.54 -25.07 -4.42
N THR A 23 8.47 -25.27 -3.48
CA THR A 23 8.17 -25.38 -2.05
C THR A 23 8.50 -24.13 -1.24
N SER A 24 9.27 -23.16 -1.79
CA SER A 24 9.70 -21.95 -1.08
C SER A 24 9.87 -20.76 -2.02
N ALA A 25 9.24 -19.63 -1.66
CA ALA A 25 9.40 -18.37 -2.38
C ALA A 25 10.85 -17.87 -2.38
N MET A 26 11.61 -18.14 -1.30
CA MET A 26 13.03 -17.77 -1.23
C MET A 26 13.85 -18.56 -2.26
N VAL A 27 13.62 -19.86 -2.37
CA VAL A 27 14.31 -20.71 -3.37
C VAL A 27 13.90 -20.30 -4.79
N ALA A 28 12.65 -19.91 -5.02
CA ALA A 28 12.22 -19.39 -6.31
C ALA A 28 12.95 -18.07 -6.66
N SER A 29 13.12 -17.17 -5.69
CA SER A 29 13.87 -15.93 -5.84
C SER A 29 15.37 -16.20 -6.07
N TRP A 30 16.00 -17.13 -5.33
CA TRP A 30 17.39 -17.54 -5.56
C TRP A 30 17.61 -18.07 -6.99
N ARG A 31 16.64 -18.82 -7.51
CA ARG A 31 16.69 -19.29 -8.90
C ARG A 31 16.56 -18.16 -9.92
N ARG A 32 15.68 -17.18 -9.69
CA ARG A 32 15.61 -16.00 -10.56
C ARG A 32 16.94 -15.26 -10.53
N SER A 33 17.50 -15.04 -9.33
CA SER A 33 18.78 -14.37 -9.15
C SER A 33 19.93 -15.08 -9.90
N SER A 34 20.09 -16.40 -9.72
CA SER A 34 21.16 -17.16 -10.38
C SER A 34 20.90 -17.37 -11.87
N ASN A 35 19.72 -17.88 -12.26
CA ASN A 35 19.51 -18.40 -13.62
C ASN A 35 19.01 -17.33 -14.59
N PHE A 36 18.18 -16.41 -14.11
CA PHE A 36 17.61 -15.35 -14.95
C PHE A 36 18.47 -14.08 -14.92
N HIS A 37 18.83 -13.60 -13.72
CA HIS A 37 19.67 -12.41 -13.56
C HIS A 37 21.17 -12.70 -13.65
N ARG A 38 21.58 -13.99 -13.63
CA ARG A 38 22.97 -14.46 -13.74
C ARG A 38 23.91 -13.89 -12.68
N LEU A 39 23.38 -13.71 -11.48
CA LEU A 39 24.17 -13.24 -10.35
C LEU A 39 24.94 -14.38 -9.69
N ASP A 40 26.12 -14.06 -9.13
CA ASP A 40 26.93 -14.97 -8.34
C ASP A 40 26.78 -14.68 -6.84
N PRO A 41 26.26 -15.59 -6.00
CA PRO A 41 26.05 -15.34 -4.57
C PRO A 41 27.35 -15.03 -3.78
N ALA A 42 28.51 -15.36 -4.34
CA ALA A 42 29.82 -15.05 -3.76
C ALA A 42 30.32 -13.63 -4.07
N GLU A 43 29.64 -12.89 -4.95
CA GLU A 43 30.07 -11.56 -5.34
C GLU A 43 30.04 -10.58 -4.15
N CYS A 44 31.10 -9.76 -4.04
CA CYS A 44 31.32 -8.83 -2.94
C CYS A 44 31.26 -7.36 -3.40
N SER A 45 30.78 -7.07 -4.62
CA SER A 45 30.62 -5.68 -5.10
C SER A 45 29.63 -4.92 -4.23
N LEU A 46 29.85 -3.62 -4.07
CA LEU A 46 28.89 -2.76 -3.36
C LEU A 46 27.61 -2.58 -4.19
N PRO A 47 26.45 -2.39 -3.54
CA PRO A 47 25.20 -2.09 -4.25
C PRO A 47 25.33 -0.89 -5.17
N ARG A 48 24.76 -0.98 -6.38
CA ARG A 48 24.70 0.13 -7.34
C ARG A 48 24.01 1.33 -6.72
N ARG A 49 24.58 2.53 -6.94
CA ARG A 49 23.96 3.78 -6.53
C ARG A 49 23.65 4.63 -7.75
N LEU A 50 22.51 5.30 -7.72
CA LEU A 50 22.13 6.28 -8.71
C LEU A 50 22.97 7.56 -8.58
N SER A 51 23.19 8.25 -9.69
CA SER A 51 23.68 9.64 -9.68
C SER A 51 22.64 10.57 -9.05
N GLY A 52 23.03 11.77 -8.64
CA GLY A 52 22.11 12.75 -8.10
C GLY A 52 20.93 13.07 -9.04
N VAL A 53 21.18 13.18 -10.35
CA VAL A 53 20.14 13.45 -11.36
C VAL A 53 19.17 12.29 -11.51
N GLU A 54 19.68 11.05 -11.58
CA GLU A 54 18.84 9.85 -11.65
C GLU A 54 17.98 9.70 -10.39
N PHE A 55 18.55 9.97 -9.21
CA PHE A 55 17.84 9.90 -7.94
C PHE A 55 16.71 10.93 -7.86
N GLU A 56 16.98 12.19 -8.22
CA GLU A 56 15.95 13.24 -8.24
C GLU A 56 14.81 12.90 -9.23
N SER A 57 15.15 12.35 -10.40
CA SER A 57 14.14 11.87 -11.35
C SER A 57 13.29 10.74 -10.79
N ALA A 58 13.91 9.74 -10.13
CA ALA A 58 13.20 8.64 -9.50
C ALA A 58 12.26 9.15 -8.38
N ARG A 59 12.72 10.07 -7.55
CA ARG A 59 11.94 10.66 -6.46
C ARG A 59 10.76 11.48 -6.96
N GLN A 60 10.95 12.29 -8.01
CA GLN A 60 9.89 13.09 -8.62
C GLN A 60 8.73 12.22 -9.16
N GLN A 61 9.03 11.06 -9.76
CA GLN A 61 8.02 10.14 -10.30
C GLN A 61 7.07 9.60 -9.22
N VAL A 62 7.53 9.49 -7.98
CA VAL A 62 6.74 8.96 -6.85
C VAL A 62 6.44 10.03 -5.78
N GLU A 63 6.64 11.31 -6.09
CA GLU A 63 6.50 12.42 -5.15
C GLU A 63 5.11 12.46 -4.47
N PRO A 64 3.96 12.24 -5.15
CA PRO A 64 2.67 12.18 -4.48
C PRO A 64 2.59 11.07 -3.42
N LEU A 65 3.18 9.90 -3.71
CA LEU A 65 3.25 8.79 -2.77
C LEU A 65 4.19 9.08 -1.60
N VAL A 66 5.36 9.69 -1.87
CA VAL A 66 6.30 10.14 -0.83
C VAL A 66 5.60 11.08 0.14
N ARG A 67 4.81 12.03 -0.37
CA ARG A 67 4.03 12.98 0.45
C ARG A 67 2.97 12.27 1.29
N ALA A 68 2.22 11.32 0.71
CA ALA A 68 1.24 10.51 1.42
C ALA A 68 1.85 9.64 2.53
N ALA A 69 3.12 9.23 2.36
CA ALA A 69 3.79 8.30 3.25
C ALA A 69 4.36 8.97 4.52
N GLN A 70 4.64 10.29 4.53
CA GLN A 70 5.43 10.97 5.57
C GLN A 70 5.03 10.59 7.00
N SER A 71 3.78 10.84 7.36
CA SER A 71 3.30 10.57 8.72
C SER A 71 3.33 9.09 9.09
N ASN A 72 3.15 8.20 8.12
CA ASN A 72 3.19 6.75 8.35
C ASN A 72 4.62 6.24 8.50
N LEU A 73 5.59 6.80 7.76
CA LEU A 73 7.01 6.51 7.93
C LEU A 73 7.50 6.93 9.33
N ASP A 74 7.12 8.15 9.77
CA ASP A 74 7.48 8.65 11.10
C ASP A 74 6.90 7.76 12.22
N ARG A 75 5.61 7.37 12.09
CA ARG A 75 4.96 6.49 13.07
C ARG A 75 5.56 5.09 13.10
N LEU A 76 5.87 4.52 11.92
CA LEU A 76 6.52 3.22 11.84
C LEU A 76 7.91 3.27 12.46
N PHE A 77 8.69 4.33 12.17
CA PHE A 77 10.01 4.52 12.76
C PHE A 77 9.97 4.68 14.28
N LEU A 78 9.00 5.41 14.82
CA LEU A 78 8.78 5.49 16.27
C LEU A 78 8.56 4.12 16.92
N ALA A 79 7.93 3.19 16.21
CA ALA A 79 7.67 1.85 16.73
C ALA A 79 8.88 0.92 16.66
N VAL A 80 9.76 1.07 15.63
CA VAL A 80 10.85 0.10 15.37
C VAL A 80 12.25 0.72 15.46
N GLY A 81 12.39 2.04 15.41
CA GLY A 81 13.70 2.71 15.36
C GLY A 81 14.54 2.54 16.62
N GLY A 82 13.90 2.51 17.78
CA GLY A 82 14.59 2.33 19.08
C GLY A 82 15.30 0.98 19.26
N VAL A 83 15.04 0.03 18.35
CA VAL A 83 15.67 -1.31 18.38
C VAL A 83 16.65 -1.52 17.22
N GLY A 84 17.21 -0.43 16.67
CA GLY A 84 18.25 -0.51 15.62
C GLY A 84 17.71 -0.95 14.27
N CYS A 85 16.54 -0.44 13.87
CA CYS A 85 15.97 -0.61 12.56
C CYS A 85 15.96 0.71 11.79
N CYS A 86 16.08 0.64 10.47
CA CYS A 86 15.73 1.74 9.56
C CYS A 86 14.46 1.41 8.76
N VAL A 87 13.74 2.46 8.36
CA VAL A 87 12.56 2.37 7.50
C VAL A 87 12.91 2.98 6.16
N LEU A 88 12.61 2.27 5.08
CA LEU A 88 12.86 2.70 3.71
C LEU A 88 11.56 2.68 2.91
N LEU A 89 11.32 3.74 2.14
CA LEU A 89 10.32 3.75 1.07
C LEU A 89 11.07 3.65 -0.25
N ALA A 90 10.93 2.52 -0.95
CA ALA A 90 11.55 2.30 -2.25
C ALA A 90 10.53 2.42 -3.37
N ASP A 91 10.94 2.98 -4.52
CA ASP A 91 10.13 3.03 -5.71
C ASP A 91 9.92 1.63 -6.33
N ARG A 92 9.16 1.53 -7.40
CA ARG A 92 8.90 0.27 -8.11
C ARG A 92 10.14 -0.38 -8.74
N ASN A 93 11.25 0.35 -8.85
CA ASN A 93 12.52 -0.12 -9.37
C ASN A 93 13.47 -0.58 -8.24
N GLY A 94 13.01 -0.55 -6.99
CA GLY A 94 13.77 -0.93 -5.82
C GLY A 94 14.75 0.13 -5.32
N VAL A 95 14.54 1.39 -5.68
CA VAL A 95 15.38 2.52 -5.24
C VAL A 95 14.73 3.19 -4.02
N PRO A 96 15.33 3.14 -2.80
CA PRO A 96 14.90 3.91 -1.67
C PRO A 96 14.89 5.41 -1.99
N VAL A 97 13.70 6.03 -1.96
CA VAL A 97 13.47 7.45 -2.25
C VAL A 97 13.26 8.28 -0.99
N ASP A 98 12.94 7.61 0.12
CA ASP A 98 12.81 8.23 1.45
C ASP A 98 13.24 7.24 2.54
N ARG A 99 13.69 7.77 3.68
CA ARG A 99 14.28 6.98 4.76
C ARG A 99 13.97 7.58 6.13
N ARG A 100 13.80 6.69 7.13
CA ARG A 100 13.88 7.04 8.56
C ARG A 100 14.91 6.14 9.23
N GLY A 101 15.74 6.72 10.08
CA GLY A 101 16.78 6.02 10.84
C GLY A 101 17.33 6.88 11.96
N ALA A 102 17.88 6.25 13.00
CA ALA A 102 18.56 6.96 14.05
C ALA A 102 19.93 7.49 13.57
N PRO A 103 20.30 8.73 13.85
CA PRO A 103 21.58 9.29 13.40
C PRO A 103 22.81 8.49 13.86
N CYS A 104 22.73 7.83 15.02
CA CYS A 104 23.80 6.97 15.52
C CYS A 104 24.06 5.73 14.68
N ASP A 105 23.05 5.27 13.90
CA ASP A 105 23.14 4.07 13.06
C ASP A 105 23.42 4.40 11.59
N ASP A 106 23.46 5.69 11.22
CA ASP A 106 23.55 6.13 9.83
C ASP A 106 24.76 5.57 9.10
N GLU A 107 25.94 5.60 9.69
CA GLU A 107 27.15 5.07 9.06
C GLU A 107 27.06 3.56 8.82
N THR A 108 26.45 2.83 9.76
CA THR A 108 26.20 1.40 9.61
C THR A 108 25.28 1.14 8.41
N PHE A 109 24.16 1.81 8.35
CA PHE A 109 23.20 1.63 7.25
C PHE A 109 23.73 2.10 5.89
N LYS A 110 24.52 3.19 5.85
CA LYS A 110 25.22 3.61 4.62
C LYS A 110 26.21 2.55 4.12
N THR A 111 26.98 1.97 5.03
CA THR A 111 27.95 0.90 4.69
C THR A 111 27.24 -0.32 4.09
N TRP A 112 26.05 -0.64 4.57
CA TRP A 112 25.22 -1.72 4.01
C TRP A 112 24.46 -1.34 2.75
N GLY A 113 24.51 -0.07 2.32
CA GLY A 113 23.72 0.43 1.19
C GLY A 113 22.22 0.58 1.48
N LEU A 114 21.80 0.49 2.74
CA LEU A 114 20.42 0.77 3.19
C LEU A 114 20.20 2.28 3.27
N TRP A 115 20.34 2.92 2.11
CA TRP A 115 20.34 4.36 1.96
C TRP A 115 19.62 4.81 0.69
N THR A 116 19.15 6.05 0.68
CA THR A 116 18.48 6.64 -0.49
C THR A 116 19.39 6.63 -1.72
N GLY A 117 18.81 6.30 -2.87
CA GLY A 117 19.51 6.23 -4.15
C GLY A 117 20.30 4.95 -4.41
N THR A 118 20.32 3.99 -3.47
CA THR A 118 20.90 2.66 -3.70
C THR A 118 19.87 1.76 -4.40
N VAL A 119 20.30 0.91 -5.33
CA VAL A 119 19.39 0.03 -6.09
C VAL A 119 19.30 -1.33 -5.40
N TRP A 120 18.11 -1.66 -4.89
CA TRP A 120 17.78 -2.93 -4.24
C TRP A 120 16.82 -3.80 -5.08
N SER A 121 16.83 -3.65 -6.41
CA SER A 121 16.07 -4.55 -7.26
C SER A 121 16.61 -5.98 -7.17
N GLU A 122 15.76 -6.99 -7.39
CA GLU A 122 16.19 -8.40 -7.42
C GLU A 122 17.20 -8.67 -8.56
N GLU A 123 17.10 -7.89 -9.63
CA GLU A 123 18.06 -7.94 -10.76
C GLU A 123 19.48 -7.53 -10.35
N CYS A 124 19.63 -6.58 -9.43
CA CYS A 124 20.95 -6.08 -8.99
C CYS A 124 21.44 -6.74 -7.72
N GLU A 125 20.56 -6.95 -6.75
CA GLU A 125 20.90 -7.38 -5.39
C GLU A 125 20.45 -8.81 -5.07
N GLY A 126 19.91 -9.53 -6.06
CA GLY A 126 19.38 -10.87 -5.84
C GLY A 126 18.25 -10.86 -4.82
N THR A 127 18.03 -11.99 -4.15
CA THR A 127 17.01 -12.09 -3.10
C THR A 127 17.31 -11.15 -1.95
N ASN A 128 16.43 -10.20 -1.73
CA ASN A 128 16.48 -9.20 -0.66
C ASN A 128 15.05 -8.75 -0.31
N GLY A 129 14.85 -8.01 0.78
CA GLY A 129 13.51 -7.58 1.20
C GLY A 129 12.78 -6.82 0.12
N ILE A 130 13.34 -5.70 -0.34
CA ILE A 130 12.72 -4.76 -1.29
C ILE A 130 12.49 -5.44 -2.65
N GLY A 131 13.56 -5.94 -3.27
CA GLY A 131 13.52 -6.49 -4.63
C GLY A 131 12.61 -7.70 -4.75
N THR A 132 12.68 -8.64 -3.79
CA THR A 132 11.82 -9.82 -3.78
C THR A 132 10.36 -9.47 -3.48
N CYS A 133 10.10 -8.49 -2.61
CA CYS A 133 8.75 -7.98 -2.36
C CYS A 133 8.11 -7.40 -3.62
N LEU A 134 8.86 -6.62 -4.39
CA LEU A 134 8.40 -6.04 -5.66
C LEU A 134 8.15 -7.13 -6.71
N ALA A 135 9.04 -8.11 -6.83
CA ALA A 135 8.90 -9.22 -7.78
C ALA A 135 7.70 -10.13 -7.45
N GLU A 136 7.52 -10.49 -6.19
CA GLU A 136 6.45 -11.36 -5.71
C GLU A 136 5.11 -10.62 -5.49
N GLN A 137 5.13 -9.28 -5.44
CA GLN A 137 3.97 -8.41 -5.16
C GLN A 137 3.21 -8.78 -3.88
N ARG A 138 3.93 -9.21 -2.86
CA ARG A 138 3.40 -9.58 -1.55
C ARG A 138 4.36 -9.22 -0.43
N ALA A 139 3.81 -9.03 0.76
CA ALA A 139 4.62 -8.84 1.96
C ALA A 139 5.43 -10.09 2.28
N LEU A 140 6.69 -9.89 2.65
CA LEU A 140 7.61 -10.97 3.00
C LEU A 140 8.73 -10.46 3.92
N THR A 141 9.40 -11.41 4.54
CA THR A 141 10.65 -11.17 5.27
C THR A 141 11.75 -12.01 4.63
N VAL A 142 12.89 -11.37 4.40
CA VAL A 142 14.15 -12.03 4.04
C VAL A 142 15.07 -11.90 5.24
N HIS A 143 15.31 -13.01 5.92
CA HIS A 143 16.05 -13.03 7.17
C HIS A 143 17.41 -13.71 6.97
N ARG A 144 18.50 -12.99 7.26
CA ARG A 144 19.88 -13.48 7.29
C ARG A 144 20.29 -14.30 6.05
N ASP A 145 20.53 -15.59 6.23
CA ASP A 145 20.96 -16.55 5.21
C ASP A 145 19.96 -16.79 4.09
N GLN A 146 18.76 -16.22 4.18
CA GLN A 146 17.79 -16.17 3.09
C GLN A 146 18.17 -15.15 2.01
N HIS A 147 19.04 -14.16 2.30
CA HIS A 147 19.56 -13.26 1.28
C HIS A 147 20.40 -14.00 0.26
N PHE A 148 20.37 -13.52 -0.99
CA PHE A 148 21.13 -14.17 -2.05
C PHE A 148 22.65 -13.98 -1.89
N TYR A 149 23.07 -12.74 -1.66
CA TYR A 149 24.48 -12.43 -1.48
C TYR A 149 24.95 -12.72 -0.05
N ALA A 150 26.10 -13.38 0.06
CA ALA A 150 26.74 -13.67 1.33
C ALA A 150 27.01 -12.40 2.17
N ARG A 151 27.32 -11.26 1.52
CA ARG A 151 27.52 -9.98 2.18
C ARG A 151 26.27 -9.48 2.92
N ASN A 152 25.07 -9.89 2.53
CA ASN A 152 23.81 -9.43 3.09
C ASN A 152 23.26 -10.36 4.20
N THR A 153 23.97 -11.43 4.56
CA THR A 153 23.48 -12.45 5.51
C THR A 153 23.38 -11.98 6.97
N LEU A 154 23.83 -10.79 7.29
CA LEU A 154 23.58 -10.16 8.61
C LEU A 154 22.31 -9.31 8.63
N LEU A 155 21.71 -9.04 7.48
CA LEU A 155 20.51 -8.24 7.37
C LEU A 155 19.25 -9.07 7.69
N SER A 156 18.27 -8.40 8.29
CA SER A 156 16.89 -8.87 8.36
C SER A 156 16.00 -7.78 7.79
N CYS A 157 15.34 -8.07 6.69
CA CYS A 157 14.56 -7.11 5.91
C CYS A 157 13.11 -7.59 5.82
N THR A 158 12.18 -6.76 6.23
CA THR A 158 10.74 -7.03 6.14
C THR A 158 10.09 -5.98 5.26
N SER A 159 9.49 -6.40 4.17
CA SER A 159 8.94 -5.50 3.17
C SER A 159 7.49 -5.81 2.83
N ALA A 160 6.73 -4.76 2.50
CA ALA A 160 5.36 -4.86 1.99
C ALA A 160 5.19 -3.99 0.74
N PRO A 161 4.48 -4.48 -0.29
CA PRO A 161 4.22 -3.70 -1.49
C PRO A 161 3.21 -2.59 -1.20
N ILE A 162 3.33 -1.48 -1.92
CA ILE A 162 2.39 -0.36 -1.91
C ILE A 162 1.85 -0.19 -3.33
N TYR A 163 0.52 -0.10 -3.44
CA TYR A 163 -0.16 0.10 -4.71
C TYR A 163 -0.67 1.54 -4.82
N ASP A 164 -0.65 2.09 -6.03
CA ASP A 164 -1.19 3.43 -6.32
C ASP A 164 -2.73 3.45 -6.30
N HIS A 165 -3.31 4.63 -6.54
CA HIS A 165 -4.76 4.82 -6.60
C HIS A 165 -5.45 4.04 -7.74
N GLU A 166 -4.69 3.62 -8.76
CA GLU A 166 -5.15 2.74 -9.83
C GLU A 166 -4.91 1.26 -9.51
N GLY A 167 -4.28 0.96 -8.37
CA GLY A 167 -3.92 -0.37 -7.90
C GLY A 167 -2.80 -1.03 -8.70
N ARG A 168 -1.90 -0.23 -9.26
CA ARG A 168 -0.63 -0.69 -9.83
C ARG A 168 0.43 -0.68 -8.74
N LEU A 169 1.37 -1.60 -8.81
CA LEU A 169 2.52 -1.60 -7.90
C LEU A 169 3.32 -0.31 -8.09
N ALA A 170 3.45 0.48 -7.03
CA ALA A 170 4.10 1.80 -7.05
C ALA A 170 5.39 1.83 -6.24
N ALA A 171 5.45 1.09 -5.12
CA ALA A 171 6.54 1.17 -4.18
C ALA A 171 6.61 -0.10 -3.30
N ALA A 172 7.67 -0.19 -2.50
CA ALA A 172 7.77 -1.09 -1.36
C ALA A 172 8.14 -0.30 -0.10
N LEU A 173 7.48 -0.62 1.00
CA LEU A 173 7.86 -0.19 2.34
C LEU A 173 8.70 -1.28 2.98
N ASP A 174 9.87 -0.91 3.48
CA ASP A 174 10.82 -1.85 4.08
C ASP A 174 11.25 -1.39 5.48
N VAL A 175 11.42 -2.37 6.37
CA VAL A 175 12.10 -2.21 7.65
C VAL A 175 13.27 -3.18 7.67
N SER A 176 14.48 -2.63 7.73
CA SER A 176 15.73 -3.37 7.75
C SER A 176 16.50 -3.18 9.04
N SER A 177 17.15 -4.23 9.51
CA SER A 177 18.04 -4.23 10.67
C SER A 177 19.28 -5.07 10.41
N CYS A 178 20.43 -4.61 11.01
CA CYS A 178 21.70 -5.33 11.01
C CYS A 178 21.94 -6.05 12.34
N ARG A 179 20.97 -6.07 13.26
CA ARG A 179 21.13 -6.64 14.61
C ARG A 179 21.13 -8.15 14.60
N ALA A 180 22.09 -8.74 15.29
CA ALA A 180 22.20 -10.20 15.42
C ALA A 180 21.22 -10.81 16.43
N ASP A 181 20.66 -10.00 17.35
CA ASP A 181 19.81 -10.41 18.46
C ASP A 181 18.30 -10.25 18.19
N LEU A 182 17.90 -10.01 16.94
CA LEU A 182 16.48 -9.99 16.57
C LEU A 182 15.85 -11.38 16.77
N THR A 183 14.84 -11.43 17.61
CA THR A 183 14.05 -12.65 17.83
C THR A 183 13.01 -12.83 16.74
N GLU A 184 12.61 -14.07 16.48
CA GLU A 184 11.55 -14.39 15.52
C GLU A 184 10.23 -13.69 15.86
N GLY A 185 9.87 -13.63 17.15
CA GLY A 185 8.67 -12.92 17.60
C GLY A 185 8.71 -11.44 17.25
N PHE A 186 9.88 -10.80 17.35
CA PHE A 186 10.03 -9.39 16.98
C PHE A 186 9.95 -9.18 15.44
N VAL A 187 10.54 -10.08 14.67
CA VAL A 187 10.43 -10.07 13.20
C VAL A 187 8.96 -10.17 12.77
N ASN A 188 8.18 -11.03 13.42
CA ASN A 188 6.73 -11.15 13.16
C ASN A 188 5.96 -9.86 13.50
N LEU A 189 6.31 -9.18 14.60
CA LEU A 189 5.72 -7.88 14.93
C LEU A 189 6.06 -6.81 13.89
N ILE A 190 7.30 -6.76 13.41
CA ILE A 190 7.70 -5.87 12.31
C ILE A 190 6.86 -6.18 11.07
N ALA A 191 6.65 -7.45 10.70
CA ALA A 191 5.90 -7.83 9.52
C ALA A 191 4.44 -7.32 9.55
N VAL A 192 3.80 -7.39 10.72
CA VAL A 192 2.45 -6.82 10.92
C VAL A 192 2.50 -5.29 10.80
N ALA A 193 3.46 -4.63 11.48
CA ALA A 193 3.57 -3.17 11.48
C ALA A 193 3.84 -2.60 10.08
N VAL A 194 4.75 -3.23 9.32
CA VAL A 194 5.08 -2.84 7.93
C VAL A 194 3.87 -3.01 7.02
N SER A 195 3.17 -4.14 7.11
CA SER A 195 1.97 -4.41 6.30
C SER A 195 0.84 -3.42 6.61
N ASP A 196 0.66 -3.06 7.87
CA ASP A 196 -0.33 -2.06 8.28
C ASP A 196 0.05 -0.65 7.83
N ALA A 197 1.32 -0.27 7.94
CA ALA A 197 1.82 1.02 7.47
C ALA A 197 1.68 1.15 5.94
N ALA A 198 2.04 0.10 5.18
CA ALA A 198 1.89 0.09 3.73
C ALA A 198 0.42 0.32 3.31
N ARG A 199 -0.54 -0.37 3.94
CA ARG A 199 -1.97 -0.17 3.69
C ARG A 199 -2.44 1.25 4.02
N ARG A 200 -1.96 1.85 5.12
CA ARG A 200 -2.30 3.25 5.46
C ARG A 200 -1.77 4.22 4.43
N ILE A 201 -0.54 4.00 3.93
CA ILE A 201 0.04 4.80 2.86
C ILE A 201 -0.80 4.69 1.57
N GLU A 202 -1.22 3.47 1.19
CA GLU A 202 -2.14 3.27 0.05
C GLU A 202 -3.45 4.04 0.22
N MET A 203 -4.06 3.96 1.39
CA MET A 203 -5.32 4.65 1.68
C MET A 203 -5.15 6.18 1.62
N GLU A 204 -4.05 6.70 2.15
CA GLU A 204 -3.76 8.14 2.13
C GLU A 204 -3.47 8.62 0.72
N ASN A 205 -2.65 7.89 -0.04
CA ASN A 205 -2.39 8.17 -1.45
C ASN A 205 -3.68 8.14 -2.29
N PHE A 206 -4.57 7.20 -2.00
CA PHE A 206 -5.87 7.10 -2.65
C PHE A 206 -6.75 8.31 -2.35
N ARG A 207 -6.80 8.78 -1.08
CA ARG A 207 -7.56 9.98 -0.70
C ARG A 207 -7.02 11.24 -1.39
N LEU A 208 -5.71 11.37 -1.46
CA LEU A 208 -5.08 12.51 -2.14
C LEU A 208 -5.34 12.53 -3.65
N ALA A 209 -5.51 11.36 -4.26
CA ALA A 209 -5.84 11.24 -5.69
C ALA A 209 -7.30 11.64 -6.01
N PHE A 210 -8.20 11.61 -5.02
CA PHE A 210 -9.62 11.92 -5.19
C PHE A 210 -10.09 12.94 -4.14
N PRO A 211 -9.59 14.21 -4.18
CA PRO A 211 -9.83 15.19 -3.11
C PRO A 211 -11.31 15.57 -2.94
N ASP A 212 -12.08 15.56 -4.02
CA ASP A 212 -13.50 15.96 -4.02
C ASP A 212 -14.46 14.76 -3.86
N ALA A 213 -13.91 13.55 -3.74
CA ALA A 213 -14.73 12.36 -3.62
C ALA A 213 -15.23 12.13 -2.20
N ARG A 214 -16.39 11.50 -2.10
CA ARG A 214 -16.85 10.86 -0.88
C ARG A 214 -16.30 9.41 -0.85
N PHE A 215 -15.84 8.96 0.33
CA PHE A 215 -15.27 7.63 0.48
C PHE A 215 -16.23 6.68 1.19
N LEU A 216 -16.37 5.50 0.60
CA LEU A 216 -17.09 4.37 1.19
C LEU A 216 -16.10 3.25 1.50
N PHE A 217 -16.40 2.48 2.55
CA PHE A 217 -15.63 1.27 2.86
C PHE A 217 -16.21 0.07 2.11
N ALA A 218 -15.36 -0.66 1.41
CA ALA A 218 -15.72 -1.95 0.88
C ALA A 218 -15.84 -2.97 2.04
N PRO A 219 -16.73 -3.98 1.93
CA PRO A 219 -16.82 -5.05 2.91
C PRO A 219 -15.47 -5.75 3.11
N ASP A 220 -15.07 -5.97 4.35
CA ASP A 220 -13.85 -6.73 4.68
C ASP A 220 -14.16 -8.23 4.66
N ILE A 221 -13.99 -8.87 3.50
CA ILE A 221 -14.24 -10.30 3.33
C ILE A 221 -13.08 -11.13 3.89
N ASN A 222 -11.87 -10.58 3.97
CA ASN A 222 -10.64 -11.32 4.27
C ASN A 222 -9.95 -10.94 5.60
N ARG A 223 -10.59 -10.19 6.49
CA ARG A 223 -10.00 -9.69 7.76
C ARG A 223 -8.67 -8.91 7.61
N GLY A 224 -8.42 -8.37 6.41
CA GLY A 224 -7.16 -7.71 6.05
C GLY A 224 -7.18 -6.17 6.08
N GLY A 225 -8.27 -5.57 6.58
CA GLY A 225 -8.52 -4.12 6.53
C GLY A 225 -9.32 -3.72 5.29
N GLY A 226 -10.43 -3.01 5.50
CA GLY A 226 -11.37 -2.62 4.45
C GLY A 226 -10.73 -1.75 3.36
N GLY A 227 -11.07 -2.02 2.11
CA GLY A 227 -10.70 -1.17 0.99
C GLY A 227 -11.54 0.10 0.92
N LEU A 228 -11.07 1.11 0.19
CA LEU A 228 -11.80 2.35 -0.06
C LEU A 228 -12.36 2.36 -1.48
N ILE A 229 -13.57 2.92 -1.60
CA ILE A 229 -14.24 3.25 -2.84
C ILE A 229 -14.44 4.76 -2.84
N ALA A 230 -14.02 5.44 -3.91
CA ALA A 230 -14.28 6.86 -4.13
C ALA A 230 -15.53 7.00 -4.99
N VAL A 231 -16.46 7.86 -4.57
CA VAL A 231 -17.69 8.18 -5.29
C VAL A 231 -17.81 9.68 -5.47
N ASP A 232 -18.39 10.09 -6.60
CA ASP A 232 -18.66 11.49 -6.91
C ASP A 232 -19.95 12.01 -6.22
N ALA A 233 -20.37 13.22 -6.62
CA ALA A 233 -21.58 13.85 -6.08
C ALA A 233 -22.88 13.13 -6.47
N ASP A 234 -22.84 12.36 -7.56
CA ASP A 234 -23.99 11.62 -8.10
C ASP A 234 -24.00 10.15 -7.62
N ASP A 235 -23.17 9.79 -6.63
CA ASP A 235 -22.99 8.44 -6.11
C ASP A 235 -22.44 7.43 -7.14
N LEU A 236 -21.78 7.92 -8.18
CA LEU A 236 -21.10 7.06 -9.14
C LEU A 236 -19.68 6.76 -8.66
N VAL A 237 -19.24 5.52 -8.84
CA VAL A 237 -17.90 5.09 -8.47
C VAL A 237 -16.88 5.66 -9.45
N ILE A 238 -15.91 6.42 -8.93
CA ILE A 238 -14.82 7.04 -9.69
C ILE A 238 -13.46 6.42 -9.37
N GLY A 239 -13.37 5.60 -8.33
CA GLY A 239 -12.14 4.90 -7.94
C GLY A 239 -12.39 3.82 -6.91
N ALA A 240 -11.48 2.84 -6.85
CA ALA A 240 -11.46 1.84 -5.78
C ALA A 240 -10.03 1.34 -5.56
N THR A 241 -9.61 1.23 -4.32
CA THR A 241 -8.31 0.63 -3.95
C THR A 241 -8.22 -0.81 -4.44
N ARG A 242 -6.99 -1.33 -4.57
CA ARG A 242 -6.78 -2.73 -4.96
C ARG A 242 -7.51 -3.70 -4.00
N SER A 243 -7.45 -3.45 -2.69
CA SER A 243 -8.13 -4.25 -1.68
C SER A 243 -9.64 -4.24 -1.84
N ALA A 244 -10.25 -3.06 -2.12
CA ALA A 244 -11.69 -2.95 -2.40
C ALA A 244 -12.09 -3.76 -3.64
N ARG A 245 -11.32 -3.66 -4.72
CA ARG A 245 -11.60 -4.42 -5.95
C ARG A 245 -11.53 -5.92 -5.75
N LEU A 246 -10.52 -6.41 -5.02
CA LEU A 246 -10.39 -7.83 -4.69
C LEU A 246 -11.56 -8.32 -3.83
N ALA A 247 -11.96 -7.53 -2.83
CA ALA A 247 -13.08 -7.86 -1.96
C ALA A 247 -14.42 -7.92 -2.72
N LEU A 248 -14.59 -7.05 -3.71
CA LEU A 248 -15.82 -6.95 -4.52
C LEU A 248 -15.78 -7.83 -5.77
N GLY A 249 -14.68 -8.52 -6.05
CA GLY A 249 -14.52 -9.35 -7.24
C GLY A 249 -14.55 -8.58 -8.57
N VAL A 250 -14.20 -7.28 -8.56
CA VAL A 250 -14.24 -6.45 -9.76
C VAL A 250 -12.86 -6.28 -10.40
N SER A 251 -12.84 -6.28 -11.75
CA SER A 251 -11.61 -6.08 -12.53
C SER A 251 -11.17 -4.59 -12.51
N ARG A 252 -9.97 -4.30 -13.05
CA ARG A 252 -9.51 -2.90 -13.22
C ARG A 252 -10.38 -2.09 -14.17
N ASP A 253 -11.07 -2.76 -15.10
CA ASP A 253 -11.86 -2.13 -16.15
C ASP A 253 -13.29 -1.78 -15.73
N PHE A 254 -13.64 -2.01 -14.46
CA PHE A 254 -15.01 -1.77 -13.96
C PHE A 254 -15.46 -0.30 -14.08
N LEU A 255 -14.51 0.66 -14.11
CA LEU A 255 -14.78 2.08 -14.28
C LEU A 255 -15.00 2.52 -15.74
N LYS A 256 -14.90 1.60 -16.72
CA LYS A 256 -15.16 1.96 -18.13
C LYS A 256 -16.61 2.38 -18.41
N LYS A 257 -17.51 2.05 -17.50
CA LYS A 257 -18.91 2.48 -17.52
C LYS A 257 -19.28 3.10 -16.18
N PRO A 258 -20.12 4.14 -16.16
CA PRO A 258 -20.66 4.68 -14.93
C PRO A 258 -21.30 3.56 -14.09
N LEU A 259 -20.89 3.42 -12.85
CA LEU A 259 -21.36 2.38 -11.94
C LEU A 259 -21.86 3.02 -10.64
N PRO A 260 -23.16 2.91 -10.31
CA PRO A 260 -23.68 3.36 -9.04
C PRO A 260 -23.04 2.60 -7.85
N ALA A 261 -22.70 3.30 -6.78
CA ALA A 261 -22.08 2.67 -5.61
C ALA A 261 -22.99 1.62 -4.95
N ALA A 262 -24.31 1.84 -4.99
CA ALA A 262 -25.29 0.89 -4.48
C ALA A 262 -25.25 -0.46 -5.21
N ASP A 263 -25.08 -0.45 -6.53
CA ASP A 263 -25.00 -1.67 -7.35
C ASP A 263 -23.71 -2.45 -7.02
N LEU A 264 -22.61 -1.73 -6.81
CA LEU A 264 -21.32 -2.33 -6.44
C LEU A 264 -21.33 -2.96 -5.05
N LEU A 265 -22.04 -2.33 -4.09
CA LEU A 265 -22.10 -2.77 -2.68
C LEU A 265 -23.24 -3.77 -2.41
N GLY A 266 -23.93 -4.25 -3.44
CA GLY A 266 -25.01 -5.25 -3.32
C GLY A 266 -26.33 -4.67 -2.81
N GLY A 267 -26.52 -3.36 -2.96
CA GLY A 267 -27.81 -2.70 -2.71
C GLY A 267 -28.85 -3.16 -3.72
N THR A 268 -29.91 -3.83 -3.28
CA THR A 268 -31.06 -4.17 -4.12
C THR A 268 -31.99 -2.96 -4.23
N SER A 269 -31.62 -1.96 -5.03
CA SER A 269 -32.53 -0.86 -5.32
C SER A 269 -33.38 -1.19 -6.56
N SER A 270 -34.70 -1.15 -6.36
CA SER A 270 -35.64 -1.19 -7.51
C SER A 270 -35.67 0.20 -8.14
N PRO A 271 -35.43 0.36 -9.44
CA PRO A 271 -35.37 1.71 -10.08
C PRO A 271 -36.60 2.58 -9.82
N ALA A 272 -37.78 1.98 -9.61
CA ALA A 272 -39.01 2.69 -9.29
C ALA A 272 -39.06 3.25 -7.85
N ARG A 273 -38.31 2.66 -6.93
CA ARG A 273 -38.17 3.13 -5.55
C ARG A 273 -37.02 4.11 -5.35
N ASP A 274 -36.05 4.09 -6.25
CA ASP A 274 -34.84 4.91 -6.15
C ASP A 274 -35.14 6.40 -6.25
N LEU A 275 -36.03 6.81 -7.15
CA LEU A 275 -36.39 8.22 -7.31
C LEU A 275 -37.10 8.76 -6.06
N ASP A 276 -38.06 8.01 -5.52
CA ASP A 276 -38.78 8.40 -4.30
C ASP A 276 -37.87 8.38 -3.06
N GLN A 277 -36.93 7.44 -2.99
CA GLN A 277 -35.92 7.36 -1.92
C GLN A 277 -34.92 8.52 -2.03
N ALA A 278 -34.43 8.83 -3.24
CA ALA A 278 -33.53 9.95 -3.48
C ALA A 278 -34.20 11.28 -3.11
N GLU A 279 -35.45 11.47 -3.54
CA GLU A 279 -36.24 12.64 -3.19
C GLU A 279 -36.47 12.74 -1.67
N ARG A 280 -36.86 11.64 -1.04
CA ARG A 280 -37.02 11.54 0.43
C ARG A 280 -35.74 11.93 1.15
N ALA A 281 -34.61 11.36 0.75
CA ALA A 281 -33.32 11.66 1.34
C ALA A 281 -32.91 13.14 1.16
N ALA A 282 -33.14 13.72 -0.02
CA ALA A 282 -32.87 15.13 -0.29
C ALA A 282 -33.73 16.06 0.62
N VAL A 283 -35.02 15.76 0.73
CA VAL A 283 -35.94 16.50 1.60
C VAL A 283 -35.57 16.40 3.08
N GLN A 284 -35.23 15.19 3.56
CA GLN A 284 -34.80 14.96 4.95
C GLN A 284 -33.50 15.72 5.25
N ARG A 285 -32.52 15.69 4.36
CA ARG A 285 -31.25 16.44 4.54
C ARG A 285 -31.52 17.96 4.61
N ALA A 286 -32.38 18.48 3.74
CA ALA A 286 -32.72 19.92 3.76
C ALA A 286 -33.42 20.34 5.06
N LEU A 287 -34.36 19.51 5.54
CA LEU A 287 -35.04 19.75 6.82
C LEU A 287 -34.08 19.70 8.01
N ALA A 288 -33.18 18.70 8.04
CA ALA A 288 -32.17 18.56 9.10
C ALA A 288 -31.24 19.80 9.14
N ARG A 289 -30.73 20.25 7.98
CA ARG A 289 -29.87 21.43 7.87
C ARG A 289 -30.59 22.74 8.28
N SER A 290 -31.90 22.79 8.11
CA SER A 290 -32.72 23.92 8.45
C SER A 290 -33.40 23.81 9.83
N ASN A 291 -32.93 22.86 10.69
CA ASN A 291 -33.51 22.60 12.01
C ASN A 291 -35.05 22.46 12.01
N GLY A 292 -35.59 21.78 10.99
CA GLY A 292 -37.02 21.56 10.80
C GLY A 292 -37.79 22.76 10.21
N ASN A 293 -37.14 23.88 9.91
CA ASN A 293 -37.77 25.03 9.28
C ASN A 293 -38.10 24.76 7.80
N VAL A 294 -39.37 24.51 7.51
CA VAL A 294 -39.86 24.15 6.18
C VAL A 294 -39.62 25.25 5.14
N SER A 295 -39.69 26.53 5.54
CA SER A 295 -39.46 27.63 4.59
C SER A 295 -37.99 27.69 4.15
N ALA A 296 -37.05 27.61 5.10
CA ALA A 296 -35.61 27.55 4.81
C ALA A 296 -35.22 26.28 4.05
N ALA A 297 -35.84 25.15 4.37
CA ALA A 297 -35.60 23.89 3.64
C ALA A 297 -36.10 23.96 2.19
N ALA A 298 -37.24 24.60 1.94
CA ALA A 298 -37.76 24.79 0.58
C ALA A 298 -36.84 25.71 -0.25
N GLU A 299 -36.37 26.80 0.35
CA GLU A 299 -35.37 27.70 -0.26
C GLU A 299 -34.07 26.95 -0.62
N ALA A 300 -33.53 26.16 0.33
CA ALA A 300 -32.34 25.35 0.12
C ALA A 300 -32.49 24.30 -1.01
N LEU A 301 -33.69 23.81 -1.26
CA LEU A 301 -34.04 22.89 -2.33
C LEU A 301 -34.41 23.57 -3.65
N GLY A 302 -34.47 24.90 -3.71
CA GLY A 302 -34.90 25.67 -4.88
C GLY A 302 -36.36 25.45 -5.26
N ILE A 303 -37.25 25.09 -4.30
CA ILE A 303 -38.67 24.84 -4.53
C ILE A 303 -39.55 25.71 -3.63
N SER A 304 -40.84 25.89 -4.04
CA SER A 304 -41.77 26.63 -3.20
C SER A 304 -42.11 25.86 -1.91
N ARG A 305 -42.45 26.62 -0.83
CA ARG A 305 -42.92 26.03 0.43
C ARG A 305 -44.13 25.10 0.24
N ALA A 306 -45.07 25.48 -0.67
CA ALA A 306 -46.24 24.67 -1.00
C ALA A 306 -45.82 23.32 -1.66
N THR A 307 -44.84 23.38 -2.57
CA THR A 307 -44.29 22.19 -3.20
C THR A 307 -43.65 21.27 -2.17
N LEU A 308 -42.86 21.80 -1.22
CA LEU A 308 -42.24 21.00 -0.18
C LEU A 308 -43.30 20.37 0.75
N HIS A 309 -44.34 21.07 1.13
CA HIS A 309 -45.44 20.47 1.92
C HIS A 309 -46.12 19.30 1.20
N ARG A 310 -46.35 19.42 -0.13
CA ARG A 310 -46.92 18.33 -0.93
C ARG A 310 -45.98 17.12 -0.98
N LYS A 311 -44.68 17.36 -1.13
CA LYS A 311 -43.65 16.29 -1.12
C LYS A 311 -43.56 15.60 0.25
N LEU A 312 -43.62 16.34 1.34
CA LEU A 312 -43.64 15.80 2.70
C LEU A 312 -44.81 14.83 2.93
N ARG A 313 -46.00 15.23 2.46
CA ARG A 313 -47.18 14.36 2.54
C ARG A 313 -47.04 13.10 1.67
N ARG A 314 -46.60 13.27 0.40
CA ARG A 314 -46.43 12.14 -0.54
C ARG A 314 -45.39 11.13 -0.04
N LEU A 315 -44.31 11.61 0.55
CA LEU A 315 -43.18 10.77 1.00
C LEU A 315 -43.37 10.28 2.47
N ASP A 316 -44.54 10.53 3.08
CA ASP A 316 -44.85 10.17 4.47
C ASP A 316 -43.78 10.64 5.48
N LEU A 317 -43.29 11.88 5.28
CA LEU A 317 -42.32 12.51 6.15
C LEU A 317 -43.07 13.41 7.17
N HIS A 318 -43.33 12.84 8.33
CA HIS A 318 -43.90 13.62 9.44
C HIS A 318 -42.84 14.50 10.09
N ARG A 319 -43.21 15.69 10.60
CA ARG A 319 -42.33 16.56 11.36
C ARG A 319 -41.78 15.78 12.56
N THR A 320 -40.50 15.47 12.57
CA THR A 320 -39.79 15.19 13.80
C THR A 320 -39.63 16.51 14.56
N HIS A 321 -40.22 16.57 15.73
CA HIS A 321 -40.09 17.70 16.67
C HIS A 321 -38.66 17.75 17.22
#